data_f6cd2dd9c97f21e8953255cb6748a3ae
#
_entry.id   f6cd2dd9c97f21e8953255cb6748a3ae
#
_cell.length_a   1.000
_cell.length_b   1.000
_cell.length_c   1.000
_cell.angle_alpha   90.00
_cell.angle_beta   90.00
_cell.angle_gamma   90.00
#
_symmetry.space_group_name_H-M   'P 1'
#
loop_
_entity.id
_entity.type
_entity.pdbx_description
1 polymer ?
#
loop_
_entity_poly.entity_id
_entity_poly.type
_entity_poly.pdbx_seq_one_letter_code
_entity_poly.pdbx_strand_id
1 'polypeptide(L)'
;MMTVFIILLLIVLNGLFVAAEFALLGAPRAALEQMGVSGNMVARRVSQILKTPRLQDRYIATAQLGVTFASLGLGMYGEHAVAGWLHEWLAQYGWASWLVAHGAASILSVAVLTYLHIVLGEMVPKALSLQYAAKLCLIIAMPMYVIQLCLYPLVVGMNALGNFFLGLLGVDRNESKSHYHSAEELQYIIEESHENGALPQESGRIMDGLFDLDDL
;
A
#
# COMPACT_ATOMS: atom_id res chain seq x y z
N MET A 1 -6.54 -1.97 30.07
CA MET A 1 -6.32 -0.67 29.43
C MET A 1 -5.10 -0.69 28.51
N MET A 2 -3.90 -1.03 29.02
CA MET A 2 -2.66 -1.07 28.22
C MET A 2 -2.74 -2.04 27.02
N THR A 3 -3.31 -3.21 27.21
CA THR A 3 -3.51 -4.25 26.18
C THR A 3 -4.33 -3.74 24.99
N VAL A 4 -5.48 -3.11 25.25
CA VAL A 4 -6.36 -2.55 24.21
C VAL A 4 -5.64 -1.43 23.46
N PHE A 5 -4.88 -0.61 24.19
CA PHE A 5 -4.09 0.47 23.58
C PHE A 5 -3.04 -0.09 22.60
N ILE A 6 -2.31 -1.15 22.99
CA ILE A 6 -1.31 -1.78 22.12
C ILE A 6 -1.96 -2.40 20.86
N ILE A 7 -3.08 -3.10 21.02
CA ILE A 7 -3.82 -3.67 19.88
C ILE A 7 -4.28 -2.57 18.92
N LEU A 8 -4.89 -1.50 19.44
CA LEU A 8 -5.32 -0.37 18.61
C LEU A 8 -4.14 0.32 17.94
N LEU A 9 -3.04 0.50 18.65
CA LEU A 9 -1.81 1.07 18.09
C LEU A 9 -1.27 0.23 16.92
N LEU A 10 -1.24 -1.11 17.07
CA LEU A 10 -0.79 -2.01 16.00
C LEU A 10 -1.73 -1.98 14.80
N ILE A 11 -3.05 -1.93 15.01
CA ILE A 11 -4.04 -1.78 13.92
C ILE A 11 -3.84 -0.44 13.19
N VAL A 12 -3.65 0.66 13.92
CA VAL A 12 -3.42 1.99 13.34
C VAL A 12 -2.10 2.04 12.58
N LEU A 13 -1.03 1.46 13.13
CA LEU A 13 0.26 1.35 12.43
C LEU A 13 0.13 0.53 11.15
N ASN A 14 -0.57 -0.60 11.20
CA ASN A 14 -0.84 -1.39 10.00
C ASN A 14 -1.59 -0.55 8.96
N GLY A 15 -2.66 0.13 9.37
CA GLY A 15 -3.42 1.02 8.50
C GLY A 15 -2.59 2.17 7.91
N LEU A 16 -1.64 2.71 8.67
CA LEU A 16 -0.70 3.73 8.18
C LEU A 16 0.18 3.19 7.03
N PHE A 17 0.73 1.98 7.20
CA PHE A 17 1.58 1.37 6.16
C PHE A 17 0.78 0.98 4.92
N VAL A 18 -0.41 0.41 5.09
CA VAL A 18 -1.34 0.15 3.98
C VAL A 18 -1.71 1.45 3.27
N ALA A 19 -2.05 2.49 4.03
CA ALA A 19 -2.35 3.79 3.45
C ALA A 19 -1.16 4.40 2.70
N ALA A 20 0.05 4.23 3.21
CA ALA A 20 1.28 4.69 2.56
C ALA A 20 1.47 4.04 1.19
N GLU A 21 1.31 2.72 1.11
CA GLU A 21 1.46 1.96 -0.13
C GLU A 21 0.40 2.36 -1.17
N PHE A 22 -0.87 2.32 -0.79
CA PHE A 22 -1.97 2.59 -1.72
C PHE A 22 -2.10 4.07 -2.09
N ALA A 23 -1.74 5.01 -1.21
CA ALA A 23 -1.69 6.42 -1.55
C ALA A 23 -0.60 6.71 -2.60
N LEU A 24 0.56 6.04 -2.51
CA LEU A 24 1.61 6.18 -3.51
C LEU A 24 1.19 5.61 -4.86
N LEU A 25 0.58 4.42 -4.88
CA LEU A 25 0.13 3.75 -6.10
C LEU A 25 -1.00 4.51 -6.81
N GLY A 26 -1.95 5.06 -6.04
CA GLY A 26 -3.07 5.86 -6.55
C GLY A 26 -2.74 7.34 -6.75
N ALA A 27 -1.50 7.78 -6.51
CA ALA A 27 -1.14 9.19 -6.54
C ALA A 27 -1.18 9.77 -7.95
N PRO A 28 -1.89 10.90 -8.18
CA PRO A 28 -1.94 11.57 -9.47
C PRO A 28 -0.60 12.26 -9.76
N ARG A 29 0.22 11.62 -10.59
CA ARG A 29 1.60 12.04 -10.89
C ARG A 29 1.70 13.48 -11.36
N ALA A 30 0.83 13.88 -12.30
CA ALA A 30 0.82 15.25 -12.86
C ALA A 30 0.50 16.32 -11.80
N ALA A 31 -0.47 16.07 -10.92
CA ALA A 31 -0.85 17.02 -9.87
C ALA A 31 0.28 17.18 -8.84
N LEU A 32 0.93 16.09 -8.43
CA LEU A 32 2.06 16.13 -7.49
C LEU A 32 3.28 16.83 -8.10
N GLU A 33 3.52 16.65 -9.39
CA GLU A 33 4.60 17.36 -10.10
C GLU A 33 4.34 18.86 -10.13
N GLN A 34 3.12 19.27 -10.46
CA GLN A 34 2.74 20.69 -10.47
C GLN A 34 2.87 21.32 -9.07
N MET A 35 2.44 20.62 -8.02
CA MET A 35 2.64 21.07 -6.64
C MET A 35 4.12 21.18 -6.28
N GLY A 36 4.96 20.27 -6.77
CA GLY A 36 6.41 20.29 -6.57
C GLY A 36 7.08 21.49 -7.23
N VAL A 37 6.66 21.85 -8.44
CA VAL A 37 7.12 23.07 -9.16
C VAL A 37 6.65 24.33 -8.44
N SER A 38 5.45 24.31 -7.86
CA SER A 38 4.89 25.44 -7.08
C SER A 38 5.56 25.67 -5.71
N GLY A 39 6.63 24.90 -5.39
CA GLY A 39 7.42 25.09 -4.17
C GLY A 39 7.10 24.13 -3.02
N ASN A 40 6.19 23.16 -3.18
CA ASN A 40 5.93 22.15 -2.16
C ASN A 40 7.03 21.09 -2.16
N MET A 41 7.93 21.16 -1.15
CA MET A 41 9.08 20.23 -1.03
C MET A 41 8.66 18.76 -0.85
N VAL A 42 7.56 18.50 -0.16
CA VAL A 42 7.05 17.14 0.04
C VAL A 42 6.53 16.56 -1.28
N ALA A 43 5.74 17.33 -2.03
CA ALA A 43 5.25 16.94 -3.34
C ALA A 43 6.39 16.67 -4.33
N ARG A 44 7.42 17.52 -4.32
CA ARG A 44 8.64 17.33 -5.12
C ARG A 44 9.34 16.02 -4.80
N ARG A 45 9.45 15.67 -3.52
CA ARG A 45 10.07 14.40 -3.08
C ARG A 45 9.23 13.19 -3.49
N VAL A 46 7.91 13.25 -3.29
CA VAL A 46 6.99 12.19 -3.74
C VAL A 46 7.05 12.02 -5.25
N SER A 47 7.06 13.11 -6.01
CA SER A 47 7.21 13.08 -7.47
C SER A 47 8.53 12.40 -7.90
N GLN A 48 9.64 12.64 -7.18
CA GLN A 48 10.90 11.95 -7.43
C GLN A 48 10.81 10.44 -7.16
N ILE A 49 10.11 10.03 -6.08
CA ILE A 49 9.87 8.61 -5.79
C ILE A 49 9.08 7.97 -6.93
N LEU A 50 8.00 8.61 -7.40
CA LEU A 50 7.15 8.11 -8.48
C LEU A 50 7.85 8.03 -9.85
N LYS A 51 8.84 8.92 -10.10
CA LYS A 51 9.64 8.93 -11.35
C LYS A 51 10.77 7.91 -11.34
N THR A 52 11.19 7.44 -10.17
CA THR A 52 12.37 6.59 -10.03
C THR A 52 11.96 5.19 -9.55
N PRO A 53 11.92 4.17 -10.42
CA PRO A 53 11.47 2.81 -10.07
C PRO A 53 12.15 2.25 -8.82
N ARG A 54 13.46 2.45 -8.68
CA ARG A 54 14.21 1.99 -7.50
C ARG A 54 13.76 2.64 -6.19
N LEU A 55 13.35 3.93 -6.22
CA LEU A 55 12.85 4.62 -5.03
C LEU A 55 11.43 4.17 -4.71
N GLN A 56 10.61 3.95 -5.74
CA GLN A 56 9.26 3.43 -5.61
C GLN A 56 9.28 2.02 -5.01
N ASP A 57 10.10 1.11 -5.56
CA ASP A 57 10.28 -0.25 -5.03
C ASP A 57 10.70 -0.24 -3.55
N ARG A 58 11.65 0.65 -3.21
CA ARG A 58 12.12 0.79 -1.83
C ARG A 58 11.02 1.30 -0.89
N TYR A 59 10.23 2.25 -1.34
CA TYR A 59 9.12 2.80 -0.56
C TYR A 59 8.06 1.73 -0.30
N ILE A 60 7.65 1.00 -1.34
CA ILE A 60 6.68 -0.10 -1.25
C ILE A 60 7.22 -1.20 -0.35
N ALA A 61 8.46 -1.64 -0.53
CA ALA A 61 9.07 -2.66 0.33
C ALA A 61 9.12 -2.22 1.81
N THR A 62 9.35 -0.93 2.08
CA THR A 62 9.29 -0.39 3.45
C THR A 62 7.88 -0.46 4.02
N ALA A 63 6.87 -0.09 3.24
CA ALA A 63 5.47 -0.17 3.65
C ALA A 63 5.05 -1.62 3.93
N GLN A 64 5.39 -2.56 3.04
CA GLN A 64 5.11 -3.98 3.20
C GLN A 64 5.79 -4.60 4.43
N LEU A 65 7.05 -4.22 4.72
CA LEU A 65 7.72 -4.60 5.96
C LEU A 65 6.97 -4.08 7.19
N GLY A 66 6.54 -2.83 7.15
CA GLY A 66 5.75 -2.24 8.22
C GLY A 66 4.44 -2.96 8.47
N VAL A 67 3.70 -3.30 7.40
CA VAL A 67 2.48 -4.12 7.45
C VAL A 67 2.79 -5.47 8.08
N THR A 68 3.87 -6.13 7.65
CA THR A 68 4.26 -7.45 8.18
C THR A 68 4.58 -7.39 9.67
N PHE A 69 5.37 -6.40 10.13
CA PHE A 69 5.69 -6.24 11.55
C PHE A 69 4.47 -5.93 12.39
N ALA A 70 3.58 -5.05 11.92
CA ALA A 70 2.35 -4.71 12.62
C ALA A 70 1.41 -5.92 12.73
N SER A 71 1.25 -6.68 11.63
CA SER A 71 0.41 -7.88 11.57
C SER A 71 0.93 -9.01 12.45
N LEU A 72 2.24 -9.28 12.40
CA LEU A 72 2.88 -10.28 13.27
C LEU A 72 2.78 -9.87 14.75
N GLY A 73 3.04 -8.60 15.05
CA GLY A 73 2.89 -8.07 16.41
C GLY A 73 1.45 -8.21 16.92
N LEU A 74 0.47 -7.91 16.06
CA LEU A 74 -0.94 -8.07 16.38
C LEU A 74 -1.32 -9.54 16.58
N GLY A 75 -0.85 -10.45 15.74
CA GLY A 75 -1.09 -11.89 15.88
C GLY A 75 -0.50 -12.44 17.18
N MET A 76 0.78 -12.17 17.44
CA MET A 76 1.48 -12.69 18.63
C MET A 76 0.94 -12.11 19.95
N TYR A 77 0.75 -10.79 20.00
CA TYR A 77 0.32 -10.11 21.23
C TYR A 77 -1.20 -10.11 21.40
N GLY A 78 -1.92 -9.85 20.30
CA GLY A 78 -3.37 -9.66 20.32
C GLY A 78 -4.12 -10.94 20.63
N GLU A 79 -3.71 -12.07 20.04
CA GLU A 79 -4.34 -13.38 20.30
C GLU A 79 -4.30 -13.74 21.79
N HIS A 80 -3.10 -13.70 22.40
CA HIS A 80 -2.93 -14.03 23.82
C HIS A 80 -3.75 -13.10 24.74
N ALA A 81 -3.75 -11.82 24.42
CA ALA A 81 -4.41 -10.83 25.23
C ALA A 81 -5.95 -10.92 25.14
N VAL A 82 -6.50 -11.12 23.95
CA VAL A 82 -7.95 -11.25 23.73
C VAL A 82 -8.45 -12.60 24.22
N ALA A 83 -7.69 -13.68 24.01
CA ALA A 83 -8.03 -15.01 24.54
C ALA A 83 -8.08 -15.02 26.06
N GLY A 84 -7.09 -14.40 26.75
CA GLY A 84 -7.10 -14.27 28.19
C GLY A 84 -8.30 -13.49 28.72
N TRP A 85 -8.61 -12.33 28.13
CA TRP A 85 -9.77 -11.52 28.51
C TRP A 85 -11.09 -12.25 28.24
N LEU A 86 -11.22 -12.94 27.12
CA LEU A 86 -12.40 -13.72 26.79
C LEU A 86 -12.59 -14.90 27.74
N HIS A 87 -11.48 -15.55 28.12
CA HIS A 87 -11.49 -16.62 29.13
C HIS A 87 -11.99 -16.14 30.49
N GLU A 88 -11.47 -15.01 31.00
CA GLU A 88 -11.90 -14.42 32.25
C GLU A 88 -13.39 -14.02 32.23
N TRP A 89 -13.84 -13.46 31.13
CA TRP A 89 -15.23 -13.07 30.93
C TRP A 89 -16.18 -14.28 30.91
N LEU A 90 -15.82 -15.35 30.17
CA LEU A 90 -16.59 -16.57 30.07
C LEU A 90 -16.60 -17.38 31.38
N ALA A 91 -15.52 -17.29 32.18
CA ALA A 91 -15.45 -17.95 33.48
C ALA A 91 -16.54 -17.45 34.44
N GLN A 92 -16.95 -16.18 34.34
CA GLN A 92 -18.00 -15.61 35.16
C GLN A 92 -19.38 -16.26 34.90
N TYR A 93 -19.59 -16.82 33.70
CA TYR A 93 -20.84 -17.48 33.30
C TYR A 93 -20.82 -18.99 33.43
N GLY A 94 -19.76 -19.60 34.01
CA GLY A 94 -19.65 -21.05 34.20
C GLY A 94 -19.33 -21.85 32.95
N TRP A 95 -19.07 -21.22 31.82
CA TRP A 95 -18.80 -21.87 30.52
C TRP A 95 -17.32 -22.10 30.25
N ALA A 96 -16.47 -21.63 31.16
CA ALA A 96 -15.02 -21.63 30.99
C ALA A 96 -14.41 -23.04 30.82
N SER A 97 -14.94 -24.04 31.53
CA SER A 97 -14.36 -25.40 31.51
C SER A 97 -14.54 -26.11 30.15
N TRP A 98 -15.66 -25.93 29.50
CA TRP A 98 -15.93 -26.54 28.19
C TRP A 98 -15.19 -25.83 27.04
N LEU A 99 -15.21 -24.49 27.02
CA LEU A 99 -14.56 -23.66 26.00
C LEU A 99 -13.03 -23.76 26.04
N VAL A 100 -12.46 -23.84 27.24
CA VAL A 100 -11.01 -24.00 27.44
C VAL A 100 -10.53 -25.37 26.99
N ALA A 101 -11.29 -26.45 27.32
CA ALA A 101 -10.94 -27.80 26.93
C ALA A 101 -10.90 -27.99 25.40
N HIS A 102 -11.61 -27.17 24.64
CA HIS A 102 -11.72 -27.31 23.18
C HIS A 102 -11.02 -26.20 22.40
N GLY A 103 -10.27 -25.29 23.03
CA GLY A 103 -9.57 -24.18 22.36
C GLY A 103 -10.52 -23.17 21.67
N ALA A 104 -11.83 -23.25 21.92
CA ALA A 104 -12.82 -22.43 21.24
C ALA A 104 -12.66 -20.92 21.53
N ALA A 105 -12.19 -20.57 22.73
CA ALA A 105 -11.91 -19.18 23.10
C ALA A 105 -10.77 -18.59 22.25
N SER A 106 -9.69 -19.36 22.03
CA SER A 106 -8.58 -18.93 21.14
C SER A 106 -9.04 -18.76 19.71
N ILE A 107 -9.78 -19.72 19.16
CA ILE A 107 -10.28 -19.65 17.79
C ILE A 107 -11.19 -18.42 17.60
N LEU A 108 -12.10 -18.17 18.54
CA LEU A 108 -12.98 -17.02 18.49
C LEU A 108 -12.22 -15.70 18.61
N SER A 109 -11.22 -15.64 19.49
CA SER A 109 -10.35 -14.47 19.68
C SER A 109 -9.58 -14.14 18.40
N VAL A 110 -8.96 -15.15 17.78
CA VAL A 110 -8.27 -15.00 16.51
C VAL A 110 -9.21 -14.53 15.43
N ALA A 111 -10.41 -15.11 15.30
CA ALA A 111 -11.39 -14.73 14.30
C ALA A 111 -11.84 -13.27 14.44
N VAL A 112 -12.19 -12.83 15.66
CA VAL A 112 -12.60 -11.45 15.94
C VAL A 112 -11.46 -10.48 15.68
N LEU A 113 -10.26 -10.78 16.18
CA LEU A 113 -9.09 -9.93 16.01
C LEU A 113 -8.71 -9.81 14.53
N THR A 114 -8.71 -10.92 13.80
CA THR A 114 -8.42 -10.96 12.36
C THR A 114 -9.46 -10.13 11.58
N TYR A 115 -10.74 -10.27 11.92
CA TYR A 115 -11.79 -9.50 11.28
C TYR A 115 -11.60 -7.98 11.50
N LEU A 116 -11.35 -7.56 12.75
CA LEU A 116 -11.09 -6.15 13.06
C LEU A 116 -9.81 -5.65 12.37
N HIS A 117 -8.76 -6.47 12.35
CA HIS A 117 -7.51 -6.14 11.67
C HIS A 117 -7.73 -5.94 10.16
N ILE A 118 -8.40 -6.87 9.48
CA ILE A 118 -8.67 -6.76 8.05
C ILE A 118 -9.51 -5.50 7.75
N VAL A 119 -10.60 -5.28 8.50
CA VAL A 119 -11.49 -4.15 8.21
C VAL A 119 -10.82 -2.81 8.54
N LEU A 120 -10.30 -2.64 9.77
CA LEU A 120 -9.78 -1.36 10.24
C LEU A 120 -8.31 -1.13 9.87
N GLY A 121 -7.52 -2.19 9.80
CA GLY A 121 -6.08 -2.12 9.48
C GLY A 121 -5.76 -2.23 8.00
N GLU A 122 -6.67 -2.73 7.15
CA GLU A 122 -6.40 -2.93 5.73
C GLU A 122 -7.47 -2.33 4.82
N MET A 123 -8.73 -2.79 4.88
CA MET A 123 -9.76 -2.40 3.91
C MET A 123 -10.09 -0.91 3.97
N VAL A 124 -10.34 -0.36 5.15
CA VAL A 124 -10.69 1.06 5.33
C VAL A 124 -9.50 1.97 4.93
N PRO A 125 -8.27 1.75 5.43
CA PRO A 125 -7.11 2.55 5.02
C PRO A 125 -6.85 2.50 3.51
N LYS A 126 -6.98 1.33 2.89
CA LYS A 126 -6.83 1.14 1.45
C LYS A 126 -7.86 1.95 0.66
N ALA A 127 -9.15 1.84 1.02
CA ALA A 127 -10.21 2.58 0.34
C ALA A 127 -10.02 4.10 0.45
N LEU A 128 -9.70 4.60 1.66
CA LEU A 128 -9.44 6.02 1.89
C LEU A 128 -8.21 6.50 1.11
N SER A 129 -7.18 5.67 1.01
CA SER A 129 -5.94 6.02 0.32
C SER A 129 -6.11 6.12 -1.18
N LEU A 130 -6.93 5.27 -1.78
CA LEU A 130 -7.27 5.38 -3.19
C LEU A 130 -8.16 6.60 -3.47
N GLN A 131 -9.11 6.90 -2.59
CA GLN A 131 -10.02 8.03 -2.76
C GLN A 131 -9.32 9.39 -2.57
N TYR A 132 -8.40 9.49 -1.61
CA TYR A 132 -7.70 10.73 -1.25
C TYR A 132 -6.18 10.64 -1.47
N ALA A 133 -5.75 9.93 -2.54
CA ALA A 133 -4.36 9.53 -2.77
C ALA A 133 -3.37 10.70 -2.67
N ALA A 134 -3.62 11.81 -3.36
CA ALA A 134 -2.73 12.98 -3.36
C ALA A 134 -2.52 13.55 -1.94
N LYS A 135 -3.60 13.72 -1.19
CA LYS A 135 -3.54 14.32 0.14
C LYS A 135 -2.84 13.40 1.15
N LEU A 136 -3.21 12.11 1.16
CA LEU A 136 -2.63 11.12 2.06
C LEU A 136 -1.17 10.85 1.73
N CYS A 137 -0.81 10.80 0.46
CA CYS A 137 0.57 10.64 0.03
C CYS A 137 1.47 11.76 0.58
N LEU A 138 1.02 13.02 0.55
CA LEU A 138 1.76 14.15 1.08
C LEU A 138 1.89 14.10 2.61
N ILE A 139 0.81 13.72 3.33
CA ILE A 139 0.83 13.65 4.79
C ILE A 139 1.74 12.52 5.26
N ILE A 140 1.66 11.35 4.62
CA ILE A 140 2.36 10.13 5.04
C ILE A 140 3.82 10.12 4.57
N ALA A 141 4.19 10.88 3.54
CA ALA A 141 5.53 10.89 2.97
C ALA A 141 6.64 11.18 4.00
N MET A 142 6.39 12.11 4.93
CA MET A 142 7.39 12.48 5.95
C MET A 142 7.62 11.37 6.98
N PRO A 143 6.60 10.82 7.67
CA PRO A 143 6.81 9.69 8.58
C PRO A 143 7.41 8.49 7.85
N MET A 144 6.96 8.18 6.64
CA MET A 144 7.51 7.07 5.84
C MET A 144 8.99 7.25 5.51
N TYR A 145 9.44 8.48 5.28
CA TYR A 145 10.85 8.74 5.05
C TYR A 145 11.72 8.37 6.28
N VAL A 146 11.27 8.72 7.48
CA VAL A 146 11.98 8.37 8.72
C VAL A 146 12.02 6.85 8.91
N ILE A 147 10.87 6.19 8.71
CA ILE A 147 10.77 4.73 8.80
C ILE A 147 11.68 4.05 7.76
N GLN A 148 11.67 4.54 6.53
CA GLN A 148 12.52 4.03 5.45
C GLN A 148 14.02 4.13 5.80
N LEU A 149 14.42 5.20 6.47
CA LEU A 149 15.81 5.35 6.92
C LEU A 149 16.17 4.31 7.99
N CYS A 150 15.28 4.07 8.96
CA CYS A 150 15.47 3.06 10.00
C CYS A 150 15.51 1.63 9.44
N LEU A 151 14.62 1.32 8.48
CA LEU A 151 14.50 -0.01 7.88
C LEU A 151 15.41 -0.22 6.65
N TYR A 152 16.21 0.79 6.29
CA TYR A 152 17.06 0.78 5.09
C TYR A 152 17.91 -0.49 4.94
N PRO A 153 18.69 -0.93 5.94
CA PRO A 153 19.54 -2.11 5.80
C PRO A 153 18.71 -3.38 5.53
N LEU A 154 17.54 -3.51 6.15
CA LEU A 154 16.66 -4.66 5.97
C LEU A 154 16.04 -4.66 4.57
N VAL A 155 15.56 -3.51 4.10
CA VAL A 155 14.97 -3.36 2.76
C VAL A 155 16.00 -3.65 1.67
N VAL A 156 17.25 -3.19 1.83
CA VAL A 156 18.33 -3.48 0.88
C VAL A 156 18.64 -4.97 0.86
N GLY A 157 18.72 -5.63 2.02
CA GLY A 157 18.94 -7.07 2.13
C GLY A 157 17.83 -7.88 1.44
N MET A 158 16.56 -7.54 1.68
CA MET A 158 15.42 -8.19 1.03
C MET A 158 15.44 -8.02 -0.49
N ASN A 159 15.70 -6.80 -0.98
CA ASN A 159 15.78 -6.55 -2.41
C ASN A 159 16.94 -7.29 -3.07
N ALA A 160 18.10 -7.39 -2.39
CA ALA A 160 19.23 -8.17 -2.88
C ALA A 160 18.88 -9.67 -2.97
N LEU A 161 18.20 -10.21 -1.96
CA LEU A 161 17.75 -11.60 -1.96
C LEU A 161 16.69 -11.85 -3.06
N GLY A 162 15.72 -10.95 -3.21
CA GLY A 162 14.73 -11.02 -4.28
C GLY A 162 15.36 -10.99 -5.66
N ASN A 163 16.32 -10.09 -5.90
CA ASN A 163 17.04 -10.02 -7.17
C ASN A 163 17.89 -11.27 -7.43
N PHE A 164 18.46 -11.87 -6.39
CA PHE A 164 19.19 -13.14 -6.50
C PHE A 164 18.28 -14.27 -7.00
N PHE A 165 17.08 -14.42 -6.43
CA PHE A 165 16.11 -15.43 -6.87
C PHE A 165 15.58 -15.15 -8.28
N LEU A 166 15.31 -13.89 -8.64
CA LEU A 166 14.91 -13.52 -10.00
C LEU A 166 16.02 -13.83 -11.02
N GLY A 167 17.27 -13.56 -10.66
CA GLY A 167 18.43 -13.92 -11.50
C GLY A 167 18.55 -15.43 -11.72
N LEU A 168 18.24 -16.28 -10.71
CA LEU A 168 18.19 -17.73 -10.87
C LEU A 168 17.09 -18.20 -11.83
N LEU A 169 15.98 -17.43 -11.91
CA LEU A 169 14.87 -17.70 -12.84
C LEU A 169 15.09 -17.08 -14.23
N GLY A 170 16.23 -16.42 -14.47
CA GLY A 170 16.53 -15.77 -15.75
C GLY A 170 15.73 -14.49 -16.03
N VAL A 171 15.09 -13.92 -15.01
CA VAL A 171 14.30 -12.69 -15.13
C VAL A 171 15.18 -11.49 -14.79
N ASP A 172 15.50 -10.67 -15.79
CA ASP A 172 16.25 -9.43 -15.56
C ASP A 172 15.29 -8.27 -15.25
N ARG A 173 15.32 -7.79 -14.01
CA ARG A 173 14.48 -6.69 -13.53
C ARG A 173 14.80 -5.34 -14.23
N ASN A 174 15.92 -5.27 -14.97
CA ASN A 174 16.31 -4.06 -15.69
C ASN A 174 15.59 -3.91 -17.05
N GLU A 175 15.06 -4.99 -17.63
CA GLU A 175 14.36 -4.94 -18.92
C GLU A 175 12.93 -4.36 -18.80
N SER A 176 12.32 -4.37 -17.61
CA SER A 176 10.99 -3.79 -17.36
C SER A 176 10.96 -2.25 -17.35
N LYS A 177 12.05 -1.57 -17.73
CA LYS A 177 12.21 -0.11 -17.55
C LYS A 177 11.69 0.75 -18.68
N SER A 178 11.27 0.19 -19.78
CA SER A 178 10.73 0.97 -20.89
C SER A 178 9.26 0.63 -21.13
N HIS A 179 8.37 1.14 -20.29
CA HIS A 179 7.02 1.37 -20.75
C HIS A 179 7.06 2.53 -21.77
N TYR A 180 7.66 2.27 -22.91
CA TYR A 180 7.31 3.02 -24.11
C TYR A 180 5.93 2.51 -24.48
N HIS A 181 4.92 3.33 -24.30
CA HIS A 181 3.62 3.04 -24.88
C HIS A 181 3.84 2.93 -26.38
N SER A 182 3.40 1.83 -26.99
CA SER A 182 3.42 1.73 -28.44
C SER A 182 2.47 2.76 -29.05
N ALA A 183 2.61 3.07 -30.32
CA ALA A 183 1.72 4.01 -31.00
C ALA A 183 0.25 3.56 -30.87
N GLU A 184 0.01 2.25 -30.96
CA GLU A 184 -1.32 1.65 -30.80
C GLU A 184 -1.88 1.82 -29.38
N GLU A 185 -1.03 1.71 -28.34
CA GLU A 185 -1.44 1.90 -26.96
C GLU A 185 -1.77 3.37 -26.66
N LEU A 186 -1.02 4.30 -27.25
CA LEU A 186 -1.31 5.74 -27.19
C LEU A 186 -2.63 6.07 -27.88
N GLN A 187 -2.89 5.49 -29.05
CA GLN A 187 -4.14 5.67 -29.79
C GLN A 187 -5.32 5.17 -28.97
N TYR A 188 -5.22 3.99 -28.35
CA TYR A 188 -6.24 3.44 -27.47
C TYR A 188 -6.54 4.34 -26.25
N ILE A 189 -5.51 4.89 -25.61
CA ILE A 189 -5.66 5.82 -24.46
C ILE A 189 -6.38 7.11 -24.89
N ILE A 190 -6.10 7.60 -26.10
CA ILE A 190 -6.73 8.80 -26.65
C ILE A 190 -8.20 8.54 -26.96
N GLU A 191 -8.52 7.41 -27.58
CA GLU A 191 -9.89 6.99 -27.88
C GLU A 191 -10.72 6.81 -26.60
N GLU A 192 -10.19 6.11 -25.59
CA GLU A 192 -10.81 5.94 -24.27
C GLU A 192 -11.03 7.31 -23.57
N SER A 193 -10.07 8.21 -23.68
CA SER A 193 -10.18 9.57 -23.12
C SER A 193 -11.25 10.41 -23.83
N HIS A 194 -11.44 10.18 -25.13
CA HIS A 194 -12.49 10.81 -25.92
C HIS A 194 -13.87 10.27 -25.54
N GLU A 195 -14.03 8.94 -25.44
CA GLU A 195 -15.29 8.29 -25.06
C GLU A 195 -15.74 8.70 -23.65
N ASN A 196 -14.79 8.84 -22.71
CA ASN A 196 -15.04 9.28 -21.34
C ASN A 196 -15.25 10.80 -21.19
N GLY A 197 -15.24 11.57 -22.29
CA GLY A 197 -15.46 13.01 -22.30
C GLY A 197 -14.30 13.83 -21.70
N ALA A 198 -13.13 13.21 -21.47
CA ALA A 198 -11.95 13.89 -20.95
C ALA A 198 -11.21 14.70 -22.03
N LEU A 199 -11.41 14.36 -23.32
CA LEU A 199 -10.86 15.07 -24.47
C LEU A 199 -11.99 15.67 -25.32
N PRO A 200 -11.88 16.96 -25.74
CA PRO A 200 -12.79 17.57 -26.71
C PRO A 200 -12.74 16.81 -28.05
N GLN A 201 -13.88 16.71 -28.72
CA GLN A 201 -14.04 15.96 -29.97
C GLN A 201 -13.06 16.38 -31.08
N GLU A 202 -12.73 17.67 -31.13
CA GLU A 202 -11.81 18.26 -32.10
C GLU A 202 -10.33 17.85 -31.82
N SER A 203 -9.97 17.75 -30.56
CA SER A 203 -8.62 17.31 -30.14
C SER A 203 -8.40 15.82 -30.40
N GLY A 204 -9.40 14.96 -30.19
CA GLY A 204 -9.35 13.54 -30.52
C GLY A 204 -9.11 13.33 -32.02
N ARG A 205 -9.86 14.00 -32.88
CA ARG A 205 -9.70 13.92 -34.33
C ARG A 205 -8.32 14.34 -34.85
N ILE A 206 -7.73 15.38 -34.24
CA ILE A 206 -6.39 15.85 -34.63
C ILE A 206 -5.35 14.81 -34.24
N MET A 207 -5.50 14.17 -33.08
CA MET A 207 -4.58 13.14 -32.61
C MET A 207 -4.68 11.85 -33.42
N ASP A 208 -5.89 11.40 -33.78
CA ASP A 208 -6.10 10.27 -34.69
C ASP A 208 -5.45 10.51 -36.04
N GLY A 209 -5.60 11.71 -36.62
CA GLY A 209 -4.98 12.08 -37.88
C GLY A 209 -3.43 12.13 -37.83
N LEU A 210 -2.83 12.29 -36.64
CA LEU A 210 -1.38 12.26 -36.47
C LEU A 210 -0.84 10.82 -36.51
N PHE A 211 -1.59 9.84 -36.04
CA PHE A 211 -1.20 8.41 -36.11
C PHE A 211 -1.39 7.83 -37.51
N ASP A 212 -2.38 8.28 -38.28
CA ASP A 212 -2.58 7.89 -39.67
C ASP A 212 -1.44 8.36 -40.61
N LEU A 213 -0.66 9.37 -40.19
CA LEU A 213 0.49 9.87 -40.97
C LEU A 213 1.74 8.98 -40.88
N ASP A 214 1.82 8.10 -39.86
CA ASP A 214 2.96 7.17 -39.70
C ASP A 214 2.83 5.92 -40.61
N ASP A 215 1.63 5.69 -41.21
CA ASP A 215 1.35 4.58 -42.15
C ASP A 215 1.56 4.99 -43.62
N LEU A 216 2.07 6.20 -43.90
CA LEU A 216 2.38 6.70 -45.26
C LEU A 216 3.88 6.73 -45.53
#